data_52a9cd13d3397adf1f674411ae425e67
#
_entry.id   52a9cd13d3397adf1f674411ae425e67
#
_cell.length_a   1.000
_cell.length_b   1.000
_cell.length_c   1.000
_cell.angle_alpha   90.00
_cell.angle_beta   90.00
_cell.angle_gamma   90.00
#
_symmetry.space_group_name_H-M   'P 1'
#
loop_
_entity.id
_entity.type
_entity.pdbx_description
1 polymer ?
#
loop_
_entity_poly.entity_id
_entity_poly.type
_entity_poly.pdbx_seq_one_letter_code
_entity_poly.pdbx_strand_id
1 'polypeptide(L)'
;MSYQITEKSQPRLKVGINATSITARAKNSASAGGLEIYVGDKSRGVILESTYSSTFLLKVLTYLTGKISLTEISERSGAPISLLKYISQQLLKSGLLDLIPPRLILSHRFEDKRENAALDGSMIAITERLLPELEIATWRTGALDSGISIMQKRTEFPILIFGKSRIAINLGAALMASGFQSIYFSDHENKNDGESKCCAVDLSGNYLRNSDIGLEKSVAIKEMATHCALFPKSNTATASKRRGRIFTPKLIISIGFPKADYLQRWMSESVPFLIIDELSCGKFSIGPMIRSGKTPCLRCIELTIRDRDQKSYEVLQSRKLLPQREVPAAIATFIAGLVALDVAQFADCGTSDFLGAIVQFQVERISQPTHSRWGFHNECGCHWF
;
A
#
# COMPACT_ATOMS: atom_id res chain seq x y z
N MET A 1 13.23 15.44 12.40
CA MET A 1 14.33 15.08 13.34
C MET A 1 15.60 14.93 12.51
N SER A 2 16.66 15.69 12.84
CA SER A 2 17.97 15.50 12.19
C SER A 2 18.65 14.30 12.85
N TYR A 3 18.67 13.18 12.17
CA TYR A 3 19.42 12.01 12.63
C TYR A 3 20.92 12.32 12.52
N GLN A 4 21.62 12.36 13.64
CA GLN A 4 23.08 12.46 13.65
C GLN A 4 23.69 11.07 13.57
N ILE A 5 24.61 10.88 12.62
CA ILE A 5 25.37 9.64 12.51
C ILE A 5 26.47 9.64 13.58
N THR A 6 26.38 8.67 14.46
CA THR A 6 27.35 8.41 15.54
C THR A 6 28.16 7.14 15.25
N GLU A 7 29.24 6.90 15.99
CA GLU A 7 30.05 5.67 15.87
C GLU A 7 29.27 4.41 16.21
N LYS A 8 28.24 4.53 17.05
CA LYS A 8 27.34 3.44 17.42
C LYS A 8 26.19 3.21 16.42
N SER A 9 26.04 4.09 15.41
CA SER A 9 25.03 3.91 14.37
C SER A 9 25.26 2.63 13.60
N GLN A 10 24.18 1.92 13.27
CA GLN A 10 24.16 0.68 12.49
C GLN A 10 23.53 0.97 11.12
N PRO A 11 24.28 1.55 10.18
CA PRO A 11 23.73 1.95 8.89
C PRO A 11 23.41 0.74 8.03
N ARG A 12 22.26 0.79 7.35
CA ARG A 12 21.82 -0.21 6.39
C ARG A 12 21.62 0.43 5.02
N LEU A 13 22.31 -0.08 4.02
CA LEU A 13 22.05 0.29 2.64
C LEU A 13 20.67 -0.27 2.24
N LYS A 14 19.83 0.53 1.59
CA LYS A 14 18.52 0.07 1.12
C LYS A 14 18.69 -0.99 0.05
N VAL A 15 17.72 -1.92 -0.04
CA VAL A 15 17.79 -3.03 -1.00
C VAL A 15 17.60 -2.52 -2.43
N GLY A 16 18.20 -3.22 -3.39
CA GLY A 16 18.14 -2.85 -4.81
C GLY A 16 19.10 -1.74 -5.23
N ILE A 17 19.92 -1.23 -4.30
CA ILE A 17 20.94 -0.24 -4.61
C ILE A 17 22.20 -0.93 -5.11
N ASN A 18 22.64 -0.52 -6.29
CA ASN A 18 23.91 -0.95 -6.87
C ASN A 18 25.00 0.09 -6.59
N ALA A 19 26.22 -0.38 -6.48
CA ALA A 19 27.40 0.47 -6.42
C ALA A 19 28.36 0.07 -7.55
N THR A 20 28.80 1.06 -8.31
CA THR A 20 29.73 0.83 -9.43
C THR A 20 30.77 1.93 -9.51
N SER A 21 31.98 1.55 -9.92
CA SER A 21 33.01 2.53 -10.22
C SER A 21 32.67 3.26 -11.52
N ILE A 22 32.81 4.58 -11.52
CA ILE A 22 32.64 5.41 -12.70
C ILE A 22 34.03 5.82 -13.17
N THR A 23 34.33 5.59 -14.44
CA THR A 23 35.48 6.22 -15.11
C THR A 23 35.10 7.68 -15.33
N ALA A 24 35.75 8.59 -14.62
CA ALA A 24 35.57 10.02 -14.81
C ALA A 24 35.78 10.34 -16.30
N ARG A 25 34.71 10.80 -16.98
CA ARG A 25 34.87 11.48 -18.27
C ARG A 25 35.73 12.71 -17.98
N ALA A 26 36.90 12.77 -18.60
CA ALA A 26 37.81 13.90 -18.54
C ALA A 26 37.02 15.19 -18.89
N LYS A 27 36.56 15.89 -17.85
CA LYS A 27 36.25 17.31 -17.95
C LYS A 27 37.54 18.04 -17.66
N ASN A 28 37.96 18.86 -18.58
CA ASN A 28 39.15 19.73 -18.56
C ASN A 28 39.27 20.46 -17.20
N SER A 29 39.90 19.83 -16.23
CA SER A 29 40.47 20.49 -15.05
C SER A 29 41.55 19.58 -14.47
N ALA A 30 42.76 20.13 -14.43
CA ALA A 30 43.92 19.52 -13.88
C ALA A 30 43.85 19.43 -12.35
N SER A 31 43.06 18.52 -11.83
CA SER A 31 43.09 18.09 -10.44
C SER A 31 43.08 16.56 -10.41
N ALA A 32 44.07 16.03 -9.71
CA ALA A 32 44.45 14.62 -9.56
C ALA A 32 43.23 13.69 -9.51
N GLY A 33 43.25 12.63 -10.33
CA GLY A 33 42.17 11.68 -10.52
C GLY A 33 41.58 11.11 -9.25
N GLY A 34 40.54 11.76 -8.72
CA GLY A 34 39.68 11.23 -7.70
C GLY A 34 38.91 10.05 -8.27
N LEU A 35 38.93 8.95 -7.56
CA LEU A 35 38.16 7.76 -7.93
C LEU A 35 36.70 8.02 -7.48
N GLU A 36 35.79 7.94 -8.44
CA GLU A 36 34.37 8.14 -8.21
C GLU A 36 33.62 6.81 -8.21
N ILE A 37 32.74 6.64 -7.23
CA ILE A 37 31.82 5.54 -7.20
C ILE A 37 30.39 6.08 -7.25
N TYR A 38 29.60 5.57 -8.15
CA TYR A 38 28.16 5.79 -8.16
C TYR A 38 27.46 4.74 -7.30
N VAL A 39 26.63 5.21 -6.37
CA VAL A 39 25.77 4.36 -5.52
C VAL A 39 24.32 4.76 -5.78
N GLY A 40 23.52 3.82 -6.24
CA GLY A 40 22.12 4.08 -6.57
C GLY A 40 21.61 3.33 -7.79
N ASP A 41 20.50 3.80 -8.33
CA ASP A 41 19.91 3.37 -9.61
C ASP A 41 19.80 4.55 -10.59
N LYS A 42 19.12 4.34 -11.74
CA LYS A 42 18.95 5.39 -12.77
C LYS A 42 18.14 6.60 -12.27
N SER A 43 17.26 6.42 -11.31
CA SER A 43 16.32 7.42 -10.82
C SER A 43 16.83 8.17 -9.59
N ARG A 44 17.64 7.50 -8.77
CA ARG A 44 18.14 8.04 -7.51
C ARG A 44 19.53 7.48 -7.22
N GLY A 45 20.50 8.36 -7.06
CA GLY A 45 21.86 7.94 -6.75
C GLY A 45 22.72 9.09 -6.25
N VAL A 46 23.91 8.75 -5.77
CA VAL A 46 24.93 9.68 -5.31
C VAL A 46 26.30 9.26 -5.83
N ILE A 47 27.12 10.22 -6.21
CA ILE A 47 28.52 10.03 -6.52
C ILE A 47 29.30 10.24 -5.24
N LEU A 48 30.07 9.24 -4.84
CA LEU A 48 31.00 9.31 -3.73
C LEU A 48 32.41 9.57 -4.29
N GLU A 49 32.97 10.73 -3.98
CA GLU A 49 34.32 11.10 -4.32
C GLU A 49 35.25 10.72 -3.17
N SER A 50 36.37 10.07 -3.45
CA SER A 50 37.29 9.65 -2.43
C SER A 50 38.69 9.47 -2.99
N THR A 51 39.71 9.58 -2.12
CA THR A 51 41.10 9.25 -2.40
C THR A 51 41.38 7.73 -2.32
N TYR A 52 40.40 6.96 -1.78
CA TYR A 52 40.53 5.49 -1.66
C TYR A 52 40.11 4.79 -2.95
N SER A 53 40.66 3.61 -3.19
CA SER A 53 40.36 2.84 -4.40
C SER A 53 38.87 2.45 -4.47
N SER A 54 38.33 2.38 -5.68
CA SER A 54 36.95 1.98 -5.90
C SER A 54 36.63 0.59 -5.33
N THR A 55 37.56 -0.34 -5.43
CA THR A 55 37.43 -1.69 -4.86
C THR A 55 37.34 -1.66 -3.35
N PHE A 56 38.09 -0.79 -2.68
CA PHE A 56 38.02 -0.61 -1.24
C PHE A 56 36.68 -0.04 -0.81
N LEU A 57 36.21 1.01 -1.49
CA LEU A 57 34.91 1.62 -1.19
C LEU A 57 33.74 0.66 -1.44
N LEU A 58 33.78 -0.11 -2.54
CA LEU A 58 32.76 -1.13 -2.81
C LEU A 58 32.76 -2.19 -1.70
N LYS A 59 33.92 -2.62 -1.22
CA LYS A 59 34.03 -3.53 -0.07
C LYS A 59 33.43 -2.92 1.20
N VAL A 60 33.70 -1.64 1.48
CA VAL A 60 33.13 -0.93 2.64
C VAL A 60 31.59 -0.91 2.57
N LEU A 61 31.01 -0.65 1.40
CA LEU A 61 29.55 -0.63 1.22
C LEU A 61 28.89 -1.98 1.55
N THR A 62 29.59 -3.12 1.35
CA THR A 62 29.04 -4.44 1.71
C THR A 62 28.85 -4.64 3.21
N TYR A 63 29.55 -3.87 4.05
CA TYR A 63 29.37 -3.90 5.50
C TYR A 63 28.17 -3.09 6.00
N LEU A 64 27.56 -2.24 5.17
CA LEU A 64 26.39 -1.45 5.54
C LEU A 64 25.13 -2.30 5.57
N THR A 65 25.07 -3.26 6.46
CA THR A 65 24.00 -4.26 6.57
C THR A 65 22.96 -3.94 7.65
N GLY A 66 23.21 -2.92 8.47
CA GLY A 66 22.37 -2.61 9.63
C GLY A 66 22.61 -3.52 10.84
N LYS A 67 23.56 -4.46 10.76
CA LYS A 67 23.80 -5.44 11.84
C LYS A 67 24.94 -5.05 12.76
N ILE A 68 25.87 -4.24 12.30
CA ILE A 68 27.10 -3.86 12.99
C ILE A 68 27.27 -2.34 13.02
N SER A 69 27.92 -1.83 14.06
CA SER A 69 28.16 -0.40 14.25
C SER A 69 29.26 0.13 13.30
N LEU A 70 29.32 1.46 13.12
CA LEU A 70 30.41 2.07 12.36
C LEU A 70 31.80 1.75 12.95
N THR A 71 31.91 1.61 14.26
CA THR A 71 33.17 1.19 14.92
C THR A 71 33.56 -0.21 14.47
N GLU A 72 32.65 -1.17 14.52
CA GLU A 72 32.90 -2.54 14.07
C GLU A 72 33.18 -2.61 12.56
N ILE A 73 32.51 -1.78 11.75
CA ILE A 73 32.81 -1.67 10.32
C ILE A 73 34.26 -1.18 10.10
N SER A 74 34.67 -0.17 10.89
CA SER A 74 36.04 0.36 10.85
C SER A 74 37.08 -0.73 11.13
N GLU A 75 36.86 -1.50 12.20
CA GLU A 75 37.76 -2.60 12.61
C GLU A 75 37.84 -3.71 11.54
N ARG A 76 36.70 -4.10 10.95
CA ARG A 76 36.65 -5.20 9.96
C ARG A 76 37.12 -4.80 8.57
N SER A 77 36.90 -3.56 8.17
CA SER A 77 37.20 -3.07 6.82
C SER A 77 38.56 -2.36 6.73
N GLY A 78 39.09 -1.87 7.87
CA GLY A 78 40.24 -0.97 7.93
C GLY A 78 39.92 0.45 7.47
N ALA A 79 38.64 0.80 7.29
CA ALA A 79 38.22 2.14 6.89
C ALA A 79 38.23 3.11 8.06
N PRO A 80 38.78 4.32 7.92
CA PRO A 80 38.70 5.33 8.97
C PRO A 80 37.24 5.70 9.29
N ILE A 81 36.94 5.90 10.58
CA ILE A 81 35.58 6.27 11.02
C ILE A 81 35.10 7.57 10.35
N SER A 82 36.01 8.51 10.06
CA SER A 82 35.68 9.75 9.34
C SER A 82 35.16 9.48 7.93
N LEU A 83 35.76 8.54 7.21
CA LEU A 83 35.30 8.11 5.88
C LEU A 83 33.91 7.44 5.98
N LEU A 84 33.73 6.54 6.95
CA LEU A 84 32.46 5.85 7.16
C LEU A 84 31.32 6.82 7.51
N LYS A 85 31.59 7.81 8.35
CA LYS A 85 30.65 8.88 8.65
C LYS A 85 30.33 9.71 7.40
N TYR A 86 31.32 10.06 6.59
CA TYR A 86 31.13 10.80 5.33
C TYR A 86 30.24 10.01 4.36
N ILE A 87 30.59 8.75 4.06
CA ILE A 87 29.81 7.88 3.17
C ILE A 87 28.38 7.75 3.67
N SER A 88 28.20 7.45 4.96
CA SER A 88 26.88 7.30 5.56
C SER A 88 26.06 8.59 5.49
N GLN A 89 26.68 9.77 5.66
CA GLN A 89 25.99 11.06 5.52
C GLN A 89 25.55 11.34 4.09
N GLN A 90 26.38 11.05 3.09
CA GLN A 90 26.03 11.25 1.68
C GLN A 90 24.88 10.32 1.27
N LEU A 91 24.96 9.04 1.65
CA LEU A 91 23.92 8.04 1.39
C LEU A 91 22.60 8.39 2.11
N LEU A 92 22.69 8.90 3.36
CA LEU A 92 21.53 9.32 4.12
C LEU A 92 20.81 10.52 3.49
N LYS A 93 21.59 11.55 3.08
CA LYS A 93 21.06 12.73 2.38
C LYS A 93 20.37 12.36 1.07
N SER A 94 20.88 11.36 0.37
CA SER A 94 20.29 10.85 -0.88
C SER A 94 19.14 9.87 -0.65
N GLY A 95 18.80 9.56 0.61
CA GLY A 95 17.73 8.63 0.95
C GLY A 95 18.04 7.16 0.62
N LEU A 96 19.32 6.80 0.49
CA LEU A 96 19.79 5.47 0.13
C LEU A 96 20.19 4.61 1.35
N LEU A 97 20.13 5.20 2.55
CA LEU A 97 20.56 4.56 3.80
C LEU A 97 19.47 4.66 4.87
N ASP A 98 19.30 3.60 5.62
CA ASP A 98 18.52 3.57 6.87
C ASP A 98 19.48 3.52 8.07
N LEU A 99 19.12 4.21 9.17
CA LEU A 99 19.92 4.23 10.40
C LEU A 99 19.42 3.28 11.48
N ILE A 100 18.20 2.81 11.34
CA ILE A 100 17.54 1.93 12.29
C ILE A 100 17.28 0.59 11.59
N PRO A 101 17.78 -0.54 12.12
CA PRO A 101 17.47 -1.84 11.57
C PRO A 101 15.96 -2.10 11.66
N PRO A 102 15.38 -2.86 10.73
CA PRO A 102 13.95 -3.18 10.75
C PRO A 102 13.65 -4.10 11.94
N ARG A 103 13.28 -3.53 13.06
CA ARG A 103 12.69 -4.22 14.21
C ARG A 103 11.28 -3.70 14.38
N LEU A 104 10.31 -4.46 13.88
CA LEU A 104 8.91 -4.16 14.10
C LEU A 104 8.55 -4.48 15.57
N ILE A 105 8.43 -3.43 16.36
CA ILE A 105 7.73 -3.50 17.63
C ILE A 105 6.31 -3.02 17.33
N LEU A 106 5.49 -3.89 16.76
CA LEU A 106 4.08 -3.61 16.59
C LEU A 106 3.46 -3.66 17.98
N SER A 107 2.97 -2.51 18.45
CA SER A 107 2.25 -2.42 19.73
C SER A 107 0.95 -3.22 19.62
N HIS A 108 1.05 -4.51 19.86
CA HIS A 108 -0.11 -5.33 20.09
C HIS A 108 -0.47 -5.17 21.57
N ARG A 109 -1.69 -4.79 21.87
CA ARG A 109 -2.26 -4.89 23.22
C ARG A 109 -2.46 -6.37 23.52
N PHE A 110 -1.36 -7.09 23.82
CA PHE A 110 -1.44 -8.40 24.44
C PHE A 110 -1.63 -8.22 25.93
N GLU A 111 -2.77 -8.59 26.44
CA GLU A 111 -3.09 -8.61 27.87
C GLU A 111 -2.43 -9.78 28.62
N ASP A 112 -1.63 -10.63 27.98
CA ASP A 112 -1.05 -11.82 28.62
C ASP A 112 0.48 -11.76 28.70
N LYS A 113 0.96 -11.52 29.92
CA LYS A 113 2.38 -11.43 30.28
C LYS A 113 3.15 -12.76 30.27
N ARG A 114 2.53 -13.89 29.89
CA ARG A 114 3.13 -15.23 30.00
C ARG A 114 3.76 -15.79 28.71
N GLU A 115 3.70 -15.07 27.59
CA GLU A 115 4.16 -15.58 26.29
C GLU A 115 5.39 -14.82 25.70
N ASN A 116 6.19 -14.13 26.49
CA ASN A 116 7.24 -13.23 25.98
C ASN A 116 8.31 -13.93 25.11
N ALA A 117 8.64 -15.20 25.34
CA ALA A 117 9.66 -15.90 24.54
C ALA A 117 9.11 -16.42 23.20
N ALA A 118 7.86 -16.84 23.17
CA ALA A 118 7.18 -17.23 21.92
C ALA A 118 6.84 -16.03 21.03
N LEU A 119 6.68 -14.83 21.63
CA LEU A 119 6.46 -13.57 20.95
C LEU A 119 7.68 -13.10 20.16
N ASP A 120 8.90 -13.30 20.64
CA ASP A 120 10.12 -12.86 19.96
C ASP A 120 10.30 -13.60 18.62
N GLY A 121 10.13 -14.91 18.58
CA GLY A 121 10.18 -15.69 17.33
C GLY A 121 9.06 -15.33 16.37
N SER A 122 7.85 -15.10 16.86
CA SER A 122 6.70 -14.66 16.04
C SER A 122 6.92 -13.26 15.46
N MET A 123 7.49 -12.32 16.23
CA MET A 123 7.78 -10.96 15.76
C MET A 123 8.89 -10.92 14.71
N ILE A 124 9.91 -11.78 14.82
CA ILE A 124 10.94 -11.93 13.79
C ILE A 124 10.30 -12.40 12.49
N ALA A 125 9.48 -13.45 12.52
CA ALA A 125 8.80 -13.98 11.33
C ALA A 125 7.86 -12.94 10.69
N ILE A 126 7.16 -12.13 11.48
CA ILE A 126 6.32 -11.03 10.98
C ILE A 126 7.20 -9.95 10.32
N THR A 127 8.32 -9.60 10.92
CA THR A 127 9.25 -8.63 10.34
C THR A 127 9.80 -9.11 9.01
N GLU A 128 10.21 -10.37 8.92
CA GLU A 128 10.68 -10.98 7.68
C GLU A 128 9.61 -11.01 6.60
N ARG A 129 8.37 -11.36 6.97
CA ARG A 129 7.22 -11.36 6.06
C ARG A 129 6.93 -9.97 5.49
N LEU A 130 7.07 -8.92 6.31
CA LEU A 130 6.78 -7.54 5.92
C LEU A 130 7.98 -6.79 5.34
N LEU A 131 9.15 -7.40 5.27
CA LEU A 131 10.36 -6.73 4.79
C LEU A 131 10.20 -6.09 3.41
N PRO A 132 9.61 -6.74 2.38
CA PRO A 132 9.38 -6.11 1.08
C PRO A 132 8.47 -4.88 1.17
N GLU A 133 7.43 -4.94 2.01
CA GLU A 133 6.50 -3.83 2.22
C GLU A 133 7.16 -2.65 2.92
N LEU A 134 8.01 -2.92 3.91
CA LEU A 134 8.79 -1.90 4.61
C LEU A 134 9.74 -1.18 3.67
N GLU A 135 10.39 -1.91 2.77
CA GLU A 135 11.30 -1.35 1.78
C GLU A 135 10.59 -0.40 0.81
N ILE A 136 9.47 -0.83 0.24
CA ILE A 136 8.63 0.03 -0.62
C ILE A 136 8.14 1.26 0.13
N ALA A 137 7.71 1.10 1.39
CA ALA A 137 7.24 2.19 2.22
C ALA A 137 8.34 3.24 2.46
N THR A 138 9.58 2.82 2.69
CA THR A 138 10.72 3.75 2.86
C THR A 138 11.04 4.51 1.58
N TRP A 139 10.95 3.86 0.41
CA TRP A 139 11.15 4.53 -0.87
C TRP A 139 10.09 5.60 -1.15
N ARG A 140 8.83 5.33 -0.85
CA ARG A 140 7.71 6.27 -1.06
C ARG A 140 7.79 7.49 -0.16
N THR A 141 8.14 7.30 1.10
CA THR A 141 8.03 8.36 2.12
C THR A 141 9.35 9.04 2.44
N GLY A 142 10.47 8.45 2.04
CA GLY A 142 11.80 8.87 2.48
C GLY A 142 12.06 8.63 3.98
N ALA A 143 11.29 7.73 4.62
CA ALA A 143 11.49 7.38 6.01
C ALA A 143 12.88 6.77 6.23
N LEU A 144 13.51 7.11 7.36
CA LEU A 144 14.87 6.68 7.71
C LEU A 144 14.87 5.62 8.83
N ASP A 145 13.68 5.16 9.22
CA ASP A 145 13.44 4.19 10.29
C ASP A 145 13.11 2.79 9.74
N SER A 146 13.59 2.48 8.55
CA SER A 146 13.28 1.23 7.85
C SER A 146 11.78 0.98 7.67
N GLY A 147 10.95 2.04 7.63
CA GLY A 147 9.51 1.97 7.41
C GLY A 147 8.67 1.54 8.61
N ILE A 148 9.27 1.45 9.80
CA ILE A 148 8.59 0.98 11.02
C ILE A 148 7.41 1.86 11.38
N SER A 149 7.60 3.19 11.41
CA SER A 149 6.53 4.15 11.75
C SER A 149 5.37 4.11 10.74
N ILE A 150 5.68 3.82 9.49
CA ILE A 150 4.68 3.70 8.42
C ILE A 150 3.87 2.41 8.62
N MET A 151 4.55 1.31 8.91
CA MET A 151 3.87 0.04 9.17
C MET A 151 2.95 0.12 10.38
N GLN A 152 3.37 0.82 11.44
CA GLN A 152 2.50 1.09 12.59
C GLN A 152 1.24 1.86 12.18
N LYS A 153 1.36 2.87 11.31
CA LYS A 153 0.19 3.60 10.78
C LYS A 153 -0.74 2.69 9.97
N ARG A 154 -0.19 1.76 9.15
CA ARG A 154 -1.01 0.79 8.38
C ARG A 154 -1.78 -0.14 9.30
N THR A 155 -1.16 -0.65 10.38
CA THR A 155 -1.85 -1.52 11.35
C THR A 155 -3.03 -0.84 12.04
N GLU A 156 -2.97 0.49 12.19
CA GLU A 156 -4.00 1.34 12.78
C GLU A 156 -4.91 2.01 11.74
N PHE A 157 -4.88 1.57 10.49
CA PHE A 157 -5.66 2.15 9.41
C PHE A 157 -6.86 1.27 9.08
N PRO A 158 -8.06 1.55 9.66
CA PRO A 158 -9.24 0.73 9.44
C PRO A 158 -9.82 0.96 8.04
N ILE A 159 -10.03 -0.14 7.32
CA ILE A 159 -10.60 -0.15 5.96
C ILE A 159 -11.90 -0.93 5.99
N LEU A 160 -12.93 -0.39 5.36
CA LEU A 160 -14.18 -1.09 5.09
C LEU A 160 -14.24 -1.47 3.61
N ILE A 161 -14.26 -2.76 3.31
CA ILE A 161 -14.55 -3.28 1.98
C ILE A 161 -16.05 -3.53 1.89
N PHE A 162 -16.69 -2.84 0.97
CA PHE A 162 -18.12 -2.91 0.74
C PHE A 162 -18.41 -3.79 -0.46
N GLY A 163 -18.77 -5.04 -0.21
CA GLY A 163 -18.93 -6.14 -1.16
C GLY A 163 -18.25 -7.42 -0.67
N LYS A 164 -18.67 -8.56 -1.22
CA LYS A 164 -18.13 -9.90 -0.91
C LYS A 164 -17.80 -10.71 -2.17
N SER A 165 -17.51 -10.02 -3.28
CA SER A 165 -17.10 -10.65 -4.54
C SER A 165 -15.66 -11.18 -4.48
N ARG A 166 -15.23 -11.89 -5.52
CA ARG A 166 -13.82 -12.30 -5.71
C ARG A 166 -12.83 -11.15 -5.55
N ILE A 167 -13.18 -9.97 -6.10
CA ILE A 167 -12.35 -8.77 -5.97
C ILE A 167 -12.21 -8.40 -4.50
N ALA A 168 -13.32 -8.35 -3.76
CA ALA A 168 -13.32 -7.97 -2.34
C ALA A 168 -12.46 -8.92 -1.49
N ILE A 169 -12.59 -10.23 -1.71
CA ILE A 169 -11.87 -11.26 -0.96
C ILE A 169 -10.36 -11.18 -1.25
N ASN A 170 -9.98 -11.13 -2.55
CA ASN A 170 -8.57 -11.03 -2.96
C ASN A 170 -7.95 -9.72 -2.44
N LEU A 171 -8.68 -8.60 -2.51
CA LEU A 171 -8.24 -7.32 -2.01
C LEU A 171 -8.01 -7.33 -0.50
N GLY A 172 -8.96 -7.88 0.26
CA GLY A 172 -8.81 -8.01 1.70
C GLY A 172 -7.58 -8.81 2.09
N ALA A 173 -7.35 -9.94 1.43
CA ALA A 173 -6.17 -10.76 1.66
C ALA A 173 -4.86 -10.03 1.30
N ALA A 174 -4.82 -9.33 0.15
CA ALA A 174 -3.65 -8.55 -0.26
C ALA A 174 -3.35 -7.42 0.73
N LEU A 175 -4.36 -6.69 1.19
CA LEU A 175 -4.20 -5.63 2.20
C LEU A 175 -3.70 -6.18 3.54
N MET A 176 -4.23 -7.33 4.00
CA MET A 176 -3.72 -7.98 5.22
C MET A 176 -2.26 -8.39 5.07
N ALA A 177 -1.89 -8.95 3.92
CA ALA A 177 -0.50 -9.30 3.61
C ALA A 177 0.42 -8.07 3.59
N SER A 178 -0.09 -6.91 3.16
CA SER A 178 0.64 -5.63 3.11
C SER A 178 0.68 -4.86 4.45
N GLY A 179 0.24 -5.46 5.55
CA GLY A 179 0.38 -4.89 6.89
C GLY A 179 -0.87 -4.25 7.47
N PHE A 180 -2.00 -4.23 6.76
CA PHE A 180 -3.26 -3.74 7.31
C PHE A 180 -3.94 -4.79 8.18
N GLN A 181 -4.27 -4.44 9.43
CA GLN A 181 -4.88 -5.39 10.36
C GLN A 181 -6.38 -5.17 10.56
N SER A 182 -6.84 -3.95 10.35
CA SER A 182 -8.23 -3.55 10.61
C SER A 182 -9.02 -3.53 9.30
N ILE A 183 -9.20 -4.72 8.69
CA ILE A 183 -10.01 -4.91 7.49
C ILE A 183 -11.38 -5.44 7.87
N TYR A 184 -12.43 -4.77 7.41
CA TYR A 184 -13.82 -5.12 7.68
C TYR A 184 -14.56 -5.31 6.36
N PHE A 185 -15.49 -6.25 6.34
CA PHE A 185 -16.33 -6.50 5.18
C PHE A 185 -17.79 -6.17 5.52
N SER A 186 -18.46 -5.53 4.60
CA SER A 186 -19.89 -5.27 4.67
C SER A 186 -20.53 -5.60 3.33
N ASP A 187 -21.84 -5.76 3.30
CA ASP A 187 -22.57 -6.08 2.08
C ASP A 187 -23.62 -5.04 1.76
N HIS A 188 -24.00 -5.01 0.47
CA HIS A 188 -25.14 -4.24 -0.05
C HIS A 188 -26.50 -4.85 0.30
N GLU A 189 -26.51 -6.03 0.94
CA GLU A 189 -27.71 -6.83 1.13
C GLU A 189 -28.75 -6.16 2.02
N ASN A 190 -30.00 -6.27 1.62
CA ASN A 190 -31.14 -6.04 2.47
C ASN A 190 -31.10 -7.12 3.57
N LYS A 191 -31.36 -6.74 4.80
CA LYS A 191 -31.44 -7.65 5.96
C LYS A 191 -32.43 -8.82 5.81
N ASN A 192 -33.22 -8.83 4.74
CA ASN A 192 -34.27 -9.81 4.46
C ASN A 192 -33.84 -10.95 3.51
N ASP A 193 -32.74 -10.77 2.75
CA ASP A 193 -32.18 -11.83 1.95
C ASP A 193 -31.10 -12.52 2.80
N GLY A 194 -31.28 -13.75 3.19
CA GLY A 194 -30.34 -14.48 4.05
C GLY A 194 -28.90 -14.32 3.63
N GLU A 195 -27.96 -14.64 4.54
CA GLU A 195 -26.53 -14.46 4.25
C GLU A 195 -26.11 -15.29 3.02
N SER A 196 -25.43 -14.63 2.07
CA SER A 196 -25.04 -15.28 0.82
C SER A 196 -24.02 -16.42 1.06
N LYS A 197 -24.29 -17.60 0.50
CA LYS A 197 -23.41 -18.75 0.59
C LYS A 197 -22.33 -18.70 -0.47
N CYS A 198 -21.17 -19.26 -0.15
CA CYS A 198 -20.11 -19.48 -1.12
C CYS A 198 -20.56 -20.50 -2.16
N CYS A 199 -20.35 -20.17 -3.40
CA CYS A 199 -20.61 -21.07 -4.55
C CYS A 199 -19.33 -21.24 -5.39
N ALA A 200 -19.36 -22.16 -6.34
CA ALA A 200 -18.19 -22.47 -7.15
C ALA A 200 -17.65 -21.25 -7.92
N VAL A 201 -18.53 -20.30 -8.28
CA VAL A 201 -18.11 -19.07 -8.98
C VAL A 201 -17.33 -18.12 -8.07
N ASP A 202 -17.42 -18.24 -6.76
CA ASP A 202 -16.65 -17.41 -5.82
C ASP A 202 -15.18 -17.84 -5.71
N LEU A 203 -14.87 -19.06 -6.12
CA LEU A 203 -13.51 -19.60 -6.04
C LEU A 203 -12.60 -18.91 -7.07
N SER A 204 -11.65 -18.15 -6.59
CA SER A 204 -10.63 -17.50 -7.43
C SER A 204 -9.27 -18.21 -7.42
N GLY A 205 -9.22 -19.38 -6.81
CA GLY A 205 -8.01 -20.20 -6.72
C GLY A 205 -7.01 -19.81 -5.65
N ASN A 206 -7.15 -18.63 -5.02
CA ASN A 206 -6.12 -18.13 -4.10
C ASN A 206 -6.51 -18.24 -2.62
N TYR A 207 -7.75 -17.92 -2.24
CA TYR A 207 -8.10 -17.72 -0.83
C TYR A 207 -9.30 -18.55 -0.38
N LEU A 208 -10.30 -18.77 -1.25
CA LEU A 208 -11.40 -19.67 -0.99
C LEU A 208 -11.10 -21.05 -1.56
N ARG A 209 -11.49 -22.09 -0.83
CA ARG A 209 -11.25 -23.51 -1.14
C ARG A 209 -12.54 -24.19 -1.55
N ASN A 210 -12.42 -25.36 -2.19
CA ASN A 210 -13.58 -26.19 -2.50
C ASN A 210 -14.38 -26.58 -1.25
N SER A 211 -13.73 -26.70 -0.08
CA SER A 211 -14.38 -26.93 1.21
C SER A 211 -15.29 -25.79 1.67
N ASP A 212 -15.11 -24.60 1.12
CA ASP A 212 -15.87 -23.43 1.55
C ASP A 212 -17.21 -23.31 0.80
N ILE A 213 -17.41 -24.11 -0.25
CA ILE A 213 -18.67 -24.14 -1.01
C ILE A 213 -19.81 -24.56 -0.07
N GLY A 214 -20.87 -23.75 -0.05
CA GLY A 214 -22.04 -23.93 0.81
C GLY A 214 -21.94 -23.29 2.18
N LEU A 215 -20.75 -22.83 2.62
CA LEU A 215 -20.59 -22.01 3.83
C LEU A 215 -21.12 -20.60 3.60
N GLU A 216 -21.51 -19.94 4.67
CA GLU A 216 -21.77 -18.50 4.63
C GLU A 216 -20.51 -17.74 4.22
N LYS A 217 -20.62 -16.78 3.29
CA LYS A 217 -19.46 -15.99 2.82
C LYS A 217 -18.73 -15.27 3.96
N SER A 218 -19.44 -14.85 4.99
CA SER A 218 -18.85 -14.23 6.19
C SER A 218 -17.93 -15.21 6.95
N VAL A 219 -18.29 -16.49 7.02
CA VAL A 219 -17.50 -17.54 7.67
C VAL A 219 -16.23 -17.80 6.85
N ALA A 220 -16.37 -18.01 5.54
CA ALA A 220 -15.23 -18.25 4.66
C ALA A 220 -14.26 -17.05 4.62
N ILE A 221 -14.76 -15.80 4.59
CA ILE A 221 -13.96 -14.59 4.69
C ILE A 221 -13.21 -14.53 6.03
N LYS A 222 -13.84 -14.92 7.13
CA LYS A 222 -13.21 -14.96 8.43
C LYS A 222 -12.07 -15.99 8.50
N GLU A 223 -12.25 -17.15 7.91
CA GLU A 223 -11.21 -18.16 7.81
C GLU A 223 -10.04 -17.68 6.95
N MET A 224 -10.32 -17.13 5.77
CA MET A 224 -9.31 -16.48 4.92
C MET A 224 -8.53 -15.43 5.70
N ALA A 225 -9.23 -14.55 6.43
CA ALA A 225 -8.60 -13.50 7.24
C ALA A 225 -7.68 -14.08 8.32
N THR A 226 -8.02 -15.23 8.91
CA THR A 226 -7.17 -15.90 9.90
C THR A 226 -5.84 -16.37 9.29
N HIS A 227 -5.86 -16.81 8.02
CA HIS A 227 -4.63 -17.23 7.33
C HIS A 227 -3.80 -16.06 6.79
N CYS A 228 -4.45 -14.97 6.40
CA CYS A 228 -3.78 -13.80 5.80
C CYS A 228 -3.30 -12.78 6.82
N ALA A 229 -3.95 -12.67 7.98
CA ALA A 229 -3.60 -11.70 9.01
C ALA A 229 -2.20 -11.91 9.55
N LEU A 230 -1.55 -10.82 9.95
CA LEU A 230 -0.26 -10.89 10.64
C LEU A 230 -0.38 -11.51 12.03
N PHE A 231 -1.52 -11.24 12.68
CA PHE A 231 -1.85 -11.76 14.00
C PHE A 231 -3.20 -12.49 13.93
N PRO A 232 -3.20 -13.82 13.85
CA PRO A 232 -4.42 -14.61 13.68
C PRO A 232 -5.51 -14.39 14.75
N LYS A 233 -5.09 -14.03 15.96
CA LYS A 233 -6.00 -13.75 17.09
C LYS A 233 -6.54 -12.31 17.10
N SER A 234 -6.00 -11.38 16.29
CA SER A 234 -6.55 -10.04 16.21
C SER A 234 -7.84 -10.12 15.39
N ASN A 235 -8.95 -9.85 16.05
CA ASN A 235 -10.30 -9.85 15.50
C ASN A 235 -10.39 -9.08 14.16
N THR A 236 -10.15 -9.76 13.06
CA THR A 236 -10.71 -9.41 11.76
C THR A 236 -12.20 -9.69 11.85
N ALA A 237 -12.92 -8.80 12.50
CA ALA A 237 -14.34 -8.99 12.70
C ALA A 237 -15.07 -8.47 11.47
N THR A 238 -15.95 -9.27 10.92
CA THR A 238 -17.19 -8.73 10.36
C THR A 238 -17.63 -7.57 11.25
N ALA A 239 -18.06 -6.45 10.68
CA ALA A 239 -18.45 -5.21 11.36
C ALA A 239 -19.65 -5.36 12.32
N SER A 240 -19.83 -6.54 12.89
CA SER A 240 -20.87 -6.98 13.77
C SER A 240 -20.45 -6.73 15.22
N LYS A 241 -20.99 -5.64 15.75
CA LYS A 241 -21.22 -5.41 17.18
C LYS A 241 -20.04 -5.63 18.16
N ARG A 242 -18.99 -4.82 18.08
CA ARG A 242 -18.28 -4.49 19.31
C ARG A 242 -19.14 -3.53 20.15
N ARG A 243 -19.62 -4.00 21.28
CA ARG A 243 -20.39 -3.21 22.25
C ARG A 243 -19.70 -1.86 22.47
N GLY A 244 -20.32 -0.77 22.00
CA GLY A 244 -20.05 0.59 22.44
C GLY A 244 -18.95 1.39 21.73
N ARG A 245 -18.15 0.84 20.77
CA ARG A 245 -17.23 1.66 19.97
C ARG A 245 -17.81 1.85 18.57
N ILE A 246 -18.12 3.10 18.21
CA ILE A 246 -18.48 3.47 16.86
C ILE A 246 -17.25 3.19 15.98
N PHE A 247 -17.38 2.23 15.06
CA PHE A 247 -16.36 1.95 14.07
C PHE A 247 -16.41 3.04 12.98
N THR A 248 -15.34 3.80 12.84
CA THR A 248 -15.19 4.78 11.76
C THR A 248 -14.05 4.35 10.87
N PRO A 249 -14.31 3.91 9.62
CA PRO A 249 -13.27 3.58 8.67
C PRO A 249 -12.50 4.83 8.24
N LYS A 250 -11.21 4.70 7.98
CA LYS A 250 -10.39 5.74 7.35
C LYS A 250 -10.49 5.70 5.83
N LEU A 251 -10.94 4.59 5.27
CA LEU A 251 -11.18 4.39 3.85
C LEU A 251 -12.29 3.36 3.66
N ILE A 252 -13.19 3.63 2.74
CA ILE A 252 -14.18 2.66 2.25
C ILE A 252 -13.82 2.29 0.82
N ILE A 253 -13.83 1.00 0.48
CA ILE A 253 -13.63 0.50 -0.88
C ILE A 253 -14.90 -0.20 -1.30
N SER A 254 -15.64 0.40 -2.23
CA SER A 254 -16.88 -0.17 -2.75
C SER A 254 -16.61 -0.98 -4.01
N ILE A 255 -16.99 -2.25 -3.99
CA ILE A 255 -17.00 -3.09 -5.18
C ILE A 255 -18.38 -2.94 -5.82
N GLY A 256 -18.42 -2.26 -6.97
CA GLY A 256 -19.64 -1.80 -7.62
C GLY A 256 -20.14 -0.47 -7.08
N PHE A 257 -21.19 0.04 -7.73
CA PHE A 257 -21.82 1.31 -7.31
C PHE A 257 -22.67 1.10 -6.05
N PRO A 258 -22.39 1.82 -4.97
CA PRO A 258 -23.20 1.76 -3.77
C PRO A 258 -24.54 2.48 -3.99
N LYS A 259 -25.57 2.11 -3.20
CA LYS A 259 -26.85 2.83 -3.18
C LYS A 259 -26.66 4.28 -2.73
N ALA A 260 -27.57 5.17 -3.17
CA ALA A 260 -27.46 6.61 -2.91
C ALA A 260 -27.34 6.95 -1.41
N ASP A 261 -28.06 6.24 -0.54
CA ASP A 261 -28.03 6.45 0.91
C ASP A 261 -26.63 6.24 1.51
N TYR A 262 -25.91 5.22 1.03
CA TYR A 262 -24.53 4.97 1.48
C TYR A 262 -23.60 6.09 1.01
N LEU A 263 -23.74 6.53 -0.24
CA LEU A 263 -22.93 7.64 -0.77
C LEU A 263 -23.16 8.92 0.01
N GLN A 264 -24.43 9.25 0.28
CA GLN A 264 -24.79 10.42 1.06
C GLN A 264 -24.18 10.35 2.47
N ARG A 265 -24.28 9.19 3.11
CA ARG A 265 -23.72 8.95 4.43
C ARG A 265 -22.18 9.10 4.42
N TRP A 266 -21.48 8.46 3.49
CA TRP A 266 -20.02 8.54 3.42
C TRP A 266 -19.52 9.97 3.13
N MET A 267 -20.26 10.71 2.30
CA MET A 267 -19.98 12.11 2.03
C MET A 267 -20.19 12.98 3.28
N SER A 268 -21.28 12.79 4.02
CA SER A 268 -21.60 13.56 5.24
C SER A 268 -20.64 13.25 6.39
N GLU A 269 -20.22 11.99 6.53
CA GLU A 269 -19.22 11.56 7.52
C GLU A 269 -17.78 11.94 7.10
N SER A 270 -17.60 12.53 5.91
CA SER A 270 -16.29 12.88 5.32
C SER A 270 -15.29 11.71 5.26
N VAL A 271 -15.79 10.49 5.12
CA VAL A 271 -14.96 9.30 4.97
C VAL A 271 -14.53 9.18 3.52
N PRO A 272 -13.21 9.10 3.22
CA PRO A 272 -12.74 8.82 1.87
C PRO A 272 -13.27 7.48 1.37
N PHE A 273 -13.65 7.41 0.09
CA PHE A 273 -14.09 6.15 -0.50
C PHE A 273 -13.62 6.01 -1.95
N LEU A 274 -13.29 4.77 -2.31
CA LEU A 274 -12.87 4.34 -3.65
C LEU A 274 -13.96 3.46 -4.24
N ILE A 275 -14.29 3.66 -5.51
CA ILE A 275 -15.24 2.81 -6.23
C ILE A 275 -14.47 1.95 -7.23
N ILE A 276 -14.81 0.67 -7.29
CA ILE A 276 -14.34 -0.27 -8.30
C ILE A 276 -15.56 -0.70 -9.08
N ASP A 277 -15.65 -0.28 -10.33
CA ASP A 277 -16.74 -0.64 -11.22
C ASP A 277 -16.38 -1.91 -11.98
N GLU A 278 -17.26 -2.90 -11.87
CA GLU A 278 -17.02 -4.23 -12.38
C GLU A 278 -17.09 -4.31 -13.91
N LEU A 279 -16.72 -5.48 -14.41
CA LEU A 279 -16.59 -5.78 -15.83
C LEU A 279 -17.92 -5.60 -16.58
N SER A 280 -17.94 -4.68 -17.53
CA SER A 280 -19.01 -4.52 -18.49
C SER A 280 -18.42 -4.45 -19.88
N CYS A 281 -18.88 -5.33 -20.79
CA CYS A 281 -18.39 -5.37 -22.16
C CYS A 281 -16.85 -5.48 -22.26
N GLY A 282 -16.22 -6.28 -21.42
CA GLY A 282 -14.75 -6.42 -21.38
C GLY A 282 -14.01 -5.22 -20.76
N LYS A 283 -14.71 -4.31 -20.11
CA LYS A 283 -14.12 -3.12 -19.46
C LYS A 283 -14.41 -3.12 -17.96
N PHE A 284 -13.42 -2.71 -17.18
CA PHE A 284 -13.59 -2.42 -15.77
C PHE A 284 -12.85 -1.12 -15.42
N SER A 285 -13.22 -0.48 -14.33
CA SER A 285 -12.61 0.76 -13.90
C SER A 285 -12.32 0.77 -12.41
N ILE A 286 -11.25 1.44 -12.04
CA ILE A 286 -10.85 1.71 -10.67
C ILE A 286 -10.88 3.23 -10.48
N GLY A 287 -11.52 3.67 -9.42
CA GLY A 287 -11.78 5.08 -9.15
C GLY A 287 -13.22 5.47 -9.51
N PRO A 288 -13.60 6.68 -9.12
CA PRO A 288 -12.76 7.64 -8.43
C PRO A 288 -12.57 7.30 -6.94
N MET A 289 -11.43 7.72 -6.37
CA MET A 289 -11.31 7.90 -4.93
C MET A 289 -11.83 9.30 -4.60
N ILE A 290 -12.83 9.37 -3.73
CA ILE A 290 -13.51 10.61 -3.39
C ILE A 290 -13.15 11.02 -1.97
N ARG A 291 -12.74 12.28 -1.81
CA ARG A 291 -12.59 12.96 -0.53
C ARG A 291 -13.53 14.16 -0.51
N SER A 292 -14.51 14.13 0.36
CA SER A 292 -15.53 15.19 0.50
C SER A 292 -14.87 16.58 0.55
N GLY A 293 -15.34 17.51 -0.28
CA GLY A 293 -14.83 18.88 -0.40
C GLY A 293 -13.44 19.03 -1.05
N LYS A 294 -12.70 17.92 -1.31
CA LYS A 294 -11.33 17.99 -1.86
C LYS A 294 -11.22 17.43 -3.28
N THR A 295 -12.11 16.52 -3.65
CA THR A 295 -12.17 15.95 -5.00
C THR A 295 -13.60 16.04 -5.52
N PRO A 296 -13.80 16.06 -6.85
CA PRO A 296 -15.15 15.97 -7.41
C PRO A 296 -15.84 14.71 -6.92
N CYS A 297 -17.12 14.83 -6.55
CA CYS A 297 -17.94 13.70 -6.15
C CYS A 297 -18.53 12.98 -7.37
N LEU A 298 -19.19 11.84 -7.18
CA LEU A 298 -19.83 11.11 -8.29
C LEU A 298 -20.84 11.98 -9.06
N ARG A 299 -21.60 12.81 -8.34
CA ARG A 299 -22.56 13.72 -9.01
C ARG A 299 -21.86 14.74 -9.91
N CYS A 300 -20.67 15.26 -9.55
CA CYS A 300 -19.90 16.12 -10.44
C CYS A 300 -19.55 15.39 -11.75
N ILE A 301 -19.10 14.14 -11.64
CA ILE A 301 -18.74 13.31 -12.79
C ILE A 301 -19.97 13.03 -13.66
N GLU A 302 -21.09 12.66 -13.04
CA GLU A 302 -22.33 12.39 -13.74
C GLU A 302 -22.88 13.61 -14.48
N LEU A 303 -22.88 14.76 -13.83
CA LEU A 303 -23.30 16.02 -14.44
C LEU A 303 -22.39 16.38 -15.61
N THR A 304 -21.08 16.21 -15.46
CA THR A 304 -20.13 16.46 -16.56
C THR A 304 -20.35 15.51 -17.73
N ILE A 305 -20.67 14.23 -17.46
CA ILE A 305 -20.99 13.25 -18.51
C ILE A 305 -22.29 13.67 -19.21
N ARG A 306 -23.33 14.04 -18.45
CA ARG A 306 -24.61 14.50 -18.98
C ARG A 306 -24.45 15.68 -19.92
N ASP A 307 -23.65 16.66 -19.50
CA ASP A 307 -23.48 17.89 -20.29
C ASP A 307 -22.66 17.66 -21.58
N ARG A 308 -21.81 16.61 -21.60
CA ARG A 308 -21.06 16.20 -22.79
C ARG A 308 -21.88 15.30 -23.72
N ASP A 309 -22.60 14.34 -23.16
CA ASP A 309 -23.34 13.34 -23.90
C ASP A 309 -24.45 12.72 -23.03
N GLN A 310 -25.68 13.15 -23.28
CA GLN A 310 -26.88 12.69 -22.59
C GLN A 310 -27.06 11.16 -22.69
N LYS A 311 -26.74 10.57 -23.84
CA LYS A 311 -26.86 9.12 -24.06
C LYS A 311 -25.90 8.34 -23.16
N SER A 312 -24.64 8.79 -23.04
CA SER A 312 -23.66 8.18 -22.13
C SER A 312 -24.10 8.29 -20.67
N TYR A 313 -24.75 9.38 -20.28
CA TYR A 313 -25.32 9.54 -18.95
C TYR A 313 -26.43 8.51 -18.69
N GLU A 314 -27.37 8.34 -19.59
CA GLU A 314 -28.47 7.35 -19.47
C GLU A 314 -27.93 5.93 -19.37
N VAL A 315 -26.92 5.57 -20.16
CA VAL A 315 -26.24 4.28 -20.09
C VAL A 315 -25.57 4.10 -18.72
N LEU A 316 -24.91 5.11 -18.20
CA LEU A 316 -24.30 5.06 -16.87
C LEU A 316 -25.35 4.83 -15.77
N GLN A 317 -26.50 5.52 -15.82
CA GLN A 317 -27.57 5.33 -14.85
C GLN A 317 -28.17 3.91 -14.92
N SER A 318 -28.39 3.39 -16.12
CA SER A 318 -28.91 2.03 -16.31
C SER A 318 -27.94 0.95 -15.77
N ARG A 319 -26.62 1.16 -15.93
CA ARG A 319 -25.59 0.24 -15.40
C ARG A 319 -25.63 0.10 -13.88
N LYS A 320 -25.92 1.18 -13.16
CA LYS A 320 -25.99 1.16 -11.69
C LYS A 320 -27.11 0.26 -11.15
N LEU A 321 -28.08 -0.04 -11.99
CA LEU A 321 -29.22 -0.90 -11.64
C LEU A 321 -28.96 -2.38 -11.93
N LEU A 322 -27.87 -2.70 -12.64
CA LEU A 322 -27.55 -4.08 -12.97
C LEU A 322 -26.98 -4.80 -11.74
N PRO A 323 -27.34 -6.09 -11.55
CA PRO A 323 -26.73 -6.88 -10.49
C PRO A 323 -25.23 -7.06 -10.75
N GLN A 324 -24.46 -7.08 -9.67
CA GLN A 324 -23.04 -7.38 -9.71
C GLN A 324 -22.81 -8.80 -10.27
N ARG A 325 -21.81 -8.94 -11.11
CA ARG A 325 -21.38 -10.22 -11.68
C ARG A 325 -19.94 -10.50 -11.26
N GLU A 326 -19.65 -11.77 -10.99
CA GLU A 326 -18.28 -12.17 -10.71
C GLU A 326 -17.39 -12.02 -11.95
N VAL A 327 -16.19 -11.47 -11.73
CA VAL A 327 -15.19 -11.30 -12.79
C VAL A 327 -14.28 -12.53 -12.88
N PRO A 328 -13.57 -12.75 -14.01
CA PRO A 328 -12.54 -13.79 -14.09
C PRO A 328 -11.50 -13.69 -12.98
N ALA A 329 -11.02 -14.83 -12.47
CA ALA A 329 -10.08 -14.90 -11.35
C ALA A 329 -8.82 -14.04 -11.54
N ALA A 330 -8.24 -14.06 -12.75
CA ALA A 330 -7.06 -13.25 -13.09
C ALA A 330 -7.34 -11.74 -12.97
N ILE A 331 -8.53 -11.29 -13.41
CA ILE A 331 -8.94 -9.88 -13.31
C ILE A 331 -9.16 -9.51 -11.85
N ALA A 332 -9.81 -10.36 -11.05
CA ALA A 332 -10.00 -10.12 -9.62
C ALA A 332 -8.66 -9.95 -8.90
N THR A 333 -7.68 -10.80 -9.21
CA THR A 333 -6.33 -10.73 -8.63
C THR A 333 -5.59 -9.47 -9.08
N PHE A 334 -5.67 -9.10 -10.37
CA PHE A 334 -5.05 -7.89 -10.90
C PHE A 334 -5.61 -6.62 -10.24
N ILE A 335 -6.94 -6.50 -10.17
CA ILE A 335 -7.60 -5.36 -9.50
C ILE A 335 -7.19 -5.29 -8.03
N ALA A 336 -7.25 -6.42 -7.33
CA ALA A 336 -6.90 -6.51 -5.92
C ALA A 336 -5.46 -6.07 -5.65
N GLY A 337 -4.49 -6.53 -6.46
CA GLY A 337 -3.09 -6.15 -6.33
C GLY A 337 -2.86 -4.65 -6.60
N LEU A 338 -3.43 -4.13 -7.69
CA LEU A 338 -3.28 -2.71 -8.05
C LEU A 338 -3.91 -1.79 -7.00
N VAL A 339 -5.12 -2.12 -6.54
CA VAL A 339 -5.80 -1.33 -5.50
C VAL A 339 -5.07 -1.44 -4.17
N ALA A 340 -4.56 -2.61 -3.78
CA ALA A 340 -3.80 -2.76 -2.54
C ALA A 340 -2.53 -1.89 -2.54
N LEU A 341 -1.81 -1.79 -3.66
CA LEU A 341 -0.65 -0.91 -3.81
C LEU A 341 -1.02 0.57 -3.68
N ASP A 342 -2.12 1.02 -4.31
CA ASP A 342 -2.58 2.41 -4.23
C ASP A 342 -3.10 2.75 -2.81
N VAL A 343 -3.83 1.84 -2.18
CA VAL A 343 -4.30 2.01 -0.80
C VAL A 343 -3.12 2.08 0.18
N ALA A 344 -2.07 1.29 -0.03
CA ALA A 344 -0.85 1.41 0.75
C ALA A 344 -0.20 2.79 0.56
N GLN A 345 -0.11 3.29 -0.68
CA GLN A 345 0.37 4.64 -0.97
C GLN A 345 -0.51 5.71 -0.30
N PHE A 346 -1.82 5.56 -0.36
CA PHE A 346 -2.75 6.48 0.29
C PHE A 346 -2.59 6.50 1.82
N ALA A 347 -2.45 5.34 2.44
CA ALA A 347 -2.23 5.24 3.88
C ALA A 347 -0.87 5.81 4.31
N ASP A 348 0.18 5.59 3.51
CA ASP A 348 1.55 5.99 3.80
C ASP A 348 1.77 7.50 3.61
N CYS A 349 1.28 8.04 2.48
CA CYS A 349 1.58 9.39 1.99
C CYS A 349 0.36 10.31 1.86
N GLY A 350 -0.86 9.78 1.95
CA GLY A 350 -2.09 10.54 1.69
C GLY A 350 -2.36 10.82 0.21
N THR A 351 -1.59 10.23 -0.71
CA THR A 351 -1.71 10.37 -2.17
C THR A 351 -2.25 9.08 -2.78
N SER A 352 -3.00 9.20 -3.87
CA SER A 352 -3.53 8.09 -4.64
C SER A 352 -3.69 8.51 -6.09
N ASP A 353 -3.43 7.60 -7.02
CA ASP A 353 -3.62 7.85 -8.44
C ASP A 353 -5.10 7.94 -8.82
N PHE A 354 -5.98 7.42 -7.97
CA PHE A 354 -7.44 7.44 -8.15
C PHE A 354 -8.13 8.67 -7.53
N LEU A 355 -7.41 9.58 -6.86
CA LEU A 355 -8.00 10.79 -6.28
C LEU A 355 -8.62 11.68 -7.37
N GLY A 356 -9.96 11.74 -7.42
CA GLY A 356 -10.71 12.47 -8.44
C GLY A 356 -10.48 11.96 -9.87
N ALA A 357 -9.98 10.75 -10.02
CA ALA A 357 -9.62 10.13 -11.29
C ALA A 357 -10.22 8.73 -11.43
N ILE A 358 -10.54 8.36 -12.66
CA ILE A 358 -10.98 7.02 -13.04
C ILE A 358 -9.95 6.44 -14.01
N VAL A 359 -9.47 5.24 -13.71
CA VAL A 359 -8.61 4.47 -14.59
C VAL A 359 -9.43 3.32 -15.16
N GLN A 360 -9.65 3.32 -16.46
CA GLN A 360 -10.41 2.30 -17.15
C GLN A 360 -9.48 1.34 -17.91
N PHE A 361 -9.73 0.07 -17.74
CA PHE A 361 -9.02 -1.03 -18.36
C PHE A 361 -9.91 -1.74 -19.37
N GLN A 362 -9.32 -2.20 -20.46
CA GLN A 362 -9.93 -3.13 -21.44
C GLN A 362 -9.17 -4.45 -21.36
N VAL A 363 -9.89 -5.57 -21.29
CA VAL A 363 -9.27 -6.90 -21.14
C VAL A 363 -8.35 -7.21 -22.32
N GLU A 364 -8.72 -6.77 -23.52
CA GLU A 364 -7.94 -6.98 -24.76
C GLU A 364 -6.66 -6.13 -24.83
N ARG A 365 -6.60 -5.02 -24.05
CA ARG A 365 -5.49 -4.06 -24.02
C ARG A 365 -5.16 -3.62 -22.61
N ILE A 366 -4.98 -4.57 -21.71
CA ILE A 366 -4.83 -4.31 -20.27
C ILE A 366 -3.60 -3.46 -19.94
N SER A 367 -2.57 -3.49 -20.78
CA SER A 367 -1.36 -2.67 -20.65
C SER A 367 -1.52 -1.20 -21.04
N GLN A 368 -2.68 -0.82 -21.58
CA GLN A 368 -2.97 0.55 -22.06
C GLN A 368 -4.25 1.09 -21.40
N PRO A 369 -4.24 1.34 -20.09
CA PRO A 369 -5.41 1.90 -19.41
C PRO A 369 -5.67 3.34 -19.86
N THR A 370 -6.94 3.73 -19.83
CA THR A 370 -7.36 5.11 -20.06
C THR A 370 -7.53 5.83 -18.74
N HIS A 371 -6.83 6.93 -18.56
CA HIS A 371 -6.91 7.78 -17.38
C HIS A 371 -7.82 8.99 -17.64
N SER A 372 -8.84 9.16 -16.82
CA SER A 372 -9.76 10.31 -16.87
C SER A 372 -9.75 11.04 -15.53
N ARG A 373 -9.29 12.29 -15.54
CA ARG A 373 -9.38 13.20 -14.38
C ARG A 373 -10.60 14.09 -14.53
N TRP A 374 -11.29 14.31 -13.43
CA TRP A 374 -12.54 15.05 -13.38
C TRP A 374 -12.38 16.29 -12.52
N GLY A 375 -13.16 17.34 -12.84
CA GLY A 375 -13.26 18.59 -12.10
C GLY A 375 -14.55 18.67 -11.30
N PHE A 376 -14.65 19.66 -10.42
CA PHE A 376 -15.90 20.02 -9.79
C PHE A 376 -16.88 20.56 -10.82
N HIS A 377 -18.16 20.22 -10.67
CA HIS A 377 -19.23 20.70 -11.53
C HIS A 377 -19.97 21.84 -10.84
N ASN A 378 -20.24 22.93 -11.54
CA ASN A 378 -20.84 24.14 -10.97
C ASN A 378 -22.21 23.91 -10.35
N GLU A 379 -23.01 23.00 -10.93
CA GLU A 379 -24.36 22.67 -10.41
C GLU A 379 -24.34 21.67 -9.24
N CYS A 380 -23.18 21.15 -8.86
CA CYS A 380 -23.14 20.07 -7.86
C CYS A 380 -23.26 20.56 -6.42
N GLY A 381 -22.67 21.67 -6.08
CA GLY A 381 -22.63 22.22 -4.71
C GLY A 381 -21.74 21.48 -3.72
N CYS A 382 -21.10 20.37 -4.07
CA CYS A 382 -20.29 19.55 -3.15
C CYS A 382 -18.97 20.21 -2.70
N HIS A 383 -18.64 21.38 -3.22
CA HIS A 383 -17.40 22.13 -2.93
C HIS A 383 -17.68 23.54 -2.39
N TRP A 384 -18.92 23.85 -2.03
CA TRP A 384 -19.32 25.17 -1.54
C TRP A 384 -19.09 25.36 -0.04
N PHE A 385 -18.36 24.42 0.61
CA PHE A 385 -18.06 24.46 2.05
C PHE A 385 -16.57 24.57 2.31
#